data_94a4b878b3e19164766322703ea6466f
#
_entry.id   94a4b878b3e19164766322703ea6466f
#
_cell.length_a   1.000
_cell.length_b   1.000
_cell.length_c   1.000
_cell.angle_alpha   90.00
_cell.angle_beta   90.00
_cell.angle_gamma   90.00
#
_symmetry.space_group_name_H-M   'P 1'
#
loop_
_entity.id
_entity.type
_entity.pdbx_description
1 polymer ?
#
loop_
_entity_poly.entity_id
_entity_poly.type
_entity_poly.pdbx_seq_one_letter_code
_entity_poly.pdbx_strand_id
1 'polypeptide(L)'
;MSTKGRLGILVGGGPAPGLNGVIAAATIEGINQGYEVIGFRDGFKNIAQGDITQIKPLTIRDVKDIHLRGGSILGTARTNPTKSEEQMKNIFTVFEKLGITALVSIGGDDTAFSASHVAKRSGGKIKVAHVPKTIDNDLPLPGTAPTFGYETARHYGVQLVRNLMEDARTTSRWYIIISMGRAAGVEPARGMASTRRVSGSRAIIAAAASGEALRASDSNIVPMFFT
;
A
#
# COMPACT_ATOMS: atom_id res chain seq x y z
N MET A 1 24.32 -3.87 25.65
CA MET A 1 24.23 -2.60 24.88
C MET A 1 22.95 -1.92 25.32
N SER A 2 23.00 -0.64 25.66
CA SER A 2 21.79 0.13 26.02
C SER A 2 20.90 0.26 24.78
N THR A 3 19.63 -0.11 24.89
CA THR A 3 18.65 0.05 23.79
C THR A 3 18.32 1.53 23.62
N LYS A 4 18.28 2.01 22.38
CA LYS A 4 17.86 3.40 22.04
C LYS A 4 16.36 3.64 22.24
N GLY A 5 15.60 2.64 22.67
CA GLY A 5 14.16 2.65 22.78
C GLY A 5 13.50 1.70 21.75
N ARG A 6 12.21 1.88 21.51
CA ARG A 6 11.46 1.04 20.60
C ARG A 6 11.02 1.78 19.34
N LEU A 7 11.23 1.14 18.20
CA LEU A 7 10.77 1.59 16.89
C LEU A 7 9.46 0.86 16.53
N GLY A 8 8.39 1.61 16.39
CA GLY A 8 7.12 1.11 15.85
C GLY A 8 7.12 1.17 14.31
N ILE A 9 6.58 0.13 13.66
CA ILE A 9 6.34 0.12 12.21
C ILE A 9 4.86 -0.17 11.97
N LEU A 10 4.21 0.63 11.15
CA LEU A 10 2.82 0.40 10.74
C LEU A 10 2.60 0.67 9.24
N VAL A 11 1.58 0.00 8.69
CA VAL A 11 1.16 0.15 7.30
C VAL A 11 -0.29 0.60 7.23
N GLY A 12 -0.55 1.71 6.54
CA GLY A 12 -1.90 2.22 6.34
C GLY A 12 -2.29 2.31 4.86
N GLY A 13 -3.59 2.37 4.61
CA GLY A 13 -4.15 2.47 3.27
C GLY A 13 -4.32 1.12 2.57
N GLY A 14 -4.35 1.12 1.24
CA GLY A 14 -4.44 -0.10 0.44
C GLY A 14 -3.10 -0.83 0.29
N PRO A 15 -3.10 -2.11 -0.12
CA PRO A 15 -1.87 -2.83 -0.42
C PRO A 15 -1.18 -2.26 -1.67
N ALA A 16 0.14 -2.42 -1.73
CA ALA A 16 0.94 -2.11 -2.92
C ALA A 16 2.20 -2.99 -2.93
N PRO A 17 2.80 -3.24 -4.09
CA PRO A 17 4.10 -3.89 -4.18
C PRO A 17 5.16 -3.11 -3.41
N GLY A 18 6.07 -3.81 -2.73
CA GLY A 18 7.21 -3.21 -2.02
C GLY A 18 7.00 -2.98 -0.52
N LEU A 19 5.77 -3.13 0.04
CA LEU A 19 5.52 -2.93 1.48
C LEU A 19 6.41 -3.78 2.36
N ASN A 20 6.53 -5.08 2.06
CA ASN A 20 7.40 -5.98 2.82
C ASN A 20 8.88 -5.59 2.71
N GLY A 21 9.31 -5.05 1.57
CA GLY A 21 10.68 -4.53 1.40
C GLY A 21 10.97 -3.37 2.34
N VAL A 22 10.03 -2.43 2.49
CA VAL A 22 10.16 -1.30 3.43
C VAL A 22 10.14 -1.78 4.87
N ILE A 23 9.23 -2.71 5.23
CA ILE A 23 9.19 -3.30 6.58
C ILE A 23 10.52 -3.99 6.89
N ALA A 24 11.07 -4.75 5.96
CA ALA A 24 12.35 -5.43 6.12
C ALA A 24 13.50 -4.44 6.33
N ALA A 25 13.63 -3.45 5.45
CA ALA A 25 14.69 -2.45 5.53
C ALA A 25 14.62 -1.65 6.84
N ALA A 26 13.42 -1.17 7.20
CA ALA A 26 13.22 -0.41 8.45
C ALA A 26 13.49 -1.25 9.70
N THR A 27 13.15 -2.55 9.67
CA THR A 27 13.42 -3.46 10.79
C THR A 27 14.91 -3.72 10.93
N ILE A 28 15.59 -4.08 9.84
CA ILE A 28 17.02 -4.41 9.85
C ILE A 28 17.83 -3.19 10.29
N GLU A 29 17.56 -2.03 9.70
CA GLU A 29 18.29 -0.80 10.06
C GLU A 29 17.96 -0.36 11.48
N GLY A 30 16.68 -0.44 11.92
CA GLY A 30 16.29 -0.13 13.28
C GLY A 30 17.06 -0.97 14.31
N ILE A 31 17.19 -2.28 14.07
CA ILE A 31 17.96 -3.18 14.94
C ILE A 31 19.45 -2.83 14.92
N ASN A 32 20.02 -2.58 13.74
CA ASN A 32 21.43 -2.18 13.59
C ASN A 32 21.73 -0.88 14.34
N GLN A 33 20.75 0.02 14.39
CA GLN A 33 20.84 1.28 15.16
C GLN A 33 20.57 1.12 16.68
N GLY A 34 20.28 -0.09 17.14
CA GLY A 34 20.08 -0.40 18.56
C GLY A 34 18.65 -0.20 19.06
N TYR A 35 17.65 -0.20 18.18
CA TYR A 35 16.23 -0.23 18.58
C TYR A 35 15.72 -1.66 18.74
N GLU A 36 14.79 -1.84 19.68
CA GLU A 36 13.82 -2.95 19.60
C GLU A 36 12.74 -2.57 18.58
N VAL A 37 12.39 -3.48 17.66
CA VAL A 37 11.44 -3.17 16.60
C VAL A 37 10.12 -3.89 16.82
N ILE A 38 9.01 -3.15 16.73
CA ILE A 38 7.65 -3.65 16.90
C ILE A 38 6.83 -3.29 15.67
N GLY A 39 6.21 -4.29 15.04
CA GLY A 39 5.21 -4.10 14.01
C GLY A 39 3.79 -4.01 14.60
N PHE A 40 3.03 -2.99 14.23
CA PHE A 40 1.62 -2.86 14.56
C PHE A 40 0.77 -3.50 13.46
N ARG A 41 -0.06 -4.48 13.82
CA ARG A 41 -0.96 -5.14 12.87
C ARG A 41 -2.09 -4.20 12.49
N ASP A 42 -2.45 -4.21 11.20
CA ASP A 42 -3.53 -3.44 10.61
C ASP A 42 -3.41 -1.91 10.86
N GLY A 43 -2.19 -1.39 10.79
CA GLY A 43 -1.91 0.03 10.87
C GLY A 43 -2.35 0.68 12.17
N PHE A 44 -3.14 1.77 12.08
CA PHE A 44 -3.69 2.45 13.25
C PHE A 44 -4.92 1.77 13.86
N LYS A 45 -5.51 0.77 13.20
CA LYS A 45 -6.83 0.21 13.57
C LYS A 45 -6.88 -0.24 15.04
N ASN A 46 -5.97 -1.11 15.45
CA ASN A 46 -6.00 -1.73 16.77
C ASN A 46 -5.49 -0.79 17.86
N ILE A 47 -4.39 -0.07 17.58
CA ILE A 47 -3.83 0.89 18.54
C ILE A 47 -4.73 2.11 18.78
N ALA A 48 -5.56 2.49 17.81
CA ALA A 48 -6.59 3.53 18.00
C ALA A 48 -7.71 3.09 18.96
N GLN A 49 -7.87 1.79 19.17
CA GLN A 49 -8.79 1.23 20.17
C GLN A 49 -8.09 0.94 21.52
N GLY A 50 -6.80 1.26 21.64
CA GLY A 50 -6.00 0.97 22.84
C GLY A 50 -5.55 -0.49 22.94
N ASP A 51 -5.73 -1.28 21.89
CA ASP A 51 -5.37 -2.71 21.87
C ASP A 51 -3.86 -2.88 21.64
N ILE A 52 -3.21 -3.47 22.63
CA ILE A 52 -1.77 -3.81 22.63
C ILE A 52 -1.49 -5.28 22.28
N THR A 53 -2.54 -6.07 22.03
CA THR A 53 -2.37 -7.50 21.72
C THR A 53 -2.03 -7.76 20.26
N GLN A 54 -2.36 -6.81 19.39
CA GLN A 54 -2.13 -6.89 17.94
C GLN A 54 -0.79 -6.28 17.53
N ILE A 55 0.24 -6.64 18.26
CA ILE A 55 1.63 -6.25 17.96
C ILE A 55 2.46 -7.48 17.60
N LYS A 56 3.52 -7.26 16.82
CA LYS A 56 4.48 -8.29 16.44
C LYS A 56 5.89 -7.79 16.69
N PRO A 57 6.62 -8.31 17.68
CA PRO A 57 8.07 -8.10 17.74
C PRO A 57 8.71 -8.55 16.43
N LEU A 58 9.63 -7.76 15.90
CA LEU A 58 10.30 -8.02 14.63
C LEU A 58 11.79 -8.22 14.85
N THR A 59 12.31 -9.32 14.32
CA THR A 59 13.74 -9.63 14.28
C THR A 59 14.22 -9.66 12.83
N ILE A 60 15.54 -9.60 12.63
CA ILE A 60 16.14 -9.74 11.29
C ILE A 60 15.72 -11.07 10.66
N ARG A 61 15.62 -12.14 11.46
CA ARG A 61 15.19 -13.46 10.98
C ARG A 61 13.77 -13.44 10.40
N ASP A 62 12.87 -12.66 11.02
CA ASP A 62 11.46 -12.58 10.58
C ASP A 62 11.30 -11.85 9.26
N VAL A 63 12.25 -10.98 8.90
CA VAL A 63 12.09 -10.04 7.78
C VAL A 63 13.09 -10.24 6.64
N LYS A 64 14.13 -11.06 6.80
CA LYS A 64 15.22 -11.21 5.83
C LYS A 64 14.75 -11.61 4.42
N ASP A 65 13.70 -12.39 4.30
CA ASP A 65 13.22 -12.95 3.03
C ASP A 65 11.85 -12.39 2.58
N ILE A 66 11.21 -11.50 3.38
CA ILE A 66 9.87 -11.02 3.05
C ILE A 66 9.81 -10.04 1.89
N HIS A 67 10.95 -9.40 1.54
CA HIS A 67 11.03 -8.48 0.42
C HIS A 67 10.72 -9.14 -0.93
N LEU A 68 10.84 -10.46 -1.01
CA LEU A 68 10.47 -11.28 -2.17
C LEU A 68 8.97 -11.62 -2.22
N ARG A 69 8.20 -11.22 -1.20
CA ARG A 69 6.76 -11.52 -1.09
C ARG A 69 5.95 -10.25 -1.26
N GLY A 70 4.87 -10.32 -2.04
CA GLY A 70 3.88 -9.27 -2.11
C GLY A 70 3.09 -9.10 -0.80
N GLY A 71 2.30 -8.04 -0.72
CA GLY A 71 1.48 -7.74 0.45
C GLY A 71 2.27 -7.19 1.64
N SER A 72 1.70 -7.33 2.84
CA SER A 72 2.27 -6.85 4.09
C SER A 72 2.17 -7.92 5.18
N ILE A 73 3.29 -8.27 5.82
CA ILE A 73 3.29 -9.20 6.97
C ILE A 73 2.63 -8.60 8.22
N LEU A 74 2.40 -7.29 8.22
CA LEU A 74 1.71 -6.56 9.29
C LEU A 74 0.23 -6.30 8.97
N GLY A 75 -0.26 -6.71 7.79
CA GLY A 75 -1.55 -6.27 7.31
C GLY A 75 -1.57 -4.78 6.97
N THR A 76 -2.74 -4.24 6.74
CA THR A 76 -2.99 -2.82 6.50
C THR A 76 -4.44 -2.46 6.79
N ALA A 77 -4.72 -1.21 7.16
CA ALA A 77 -6.09 -0.72 7.32
C ALA A 77 -6.22 0.76 6.92
N ARG A 78 -7.46 1.17 6.60
CA ARG A 78 -7.80 2.56 6.24
C ARG A 78 -8.36 3.33 7.44
N THR A 79 -7.77 3.13 8.61
CA THR A 79 -8.17 3.84 9.83
C THR A 79 -7.48 5.20 9.89
N ASN A 80 -8.27 6.25 9.99
CA ASN A 80 -7.78 7.62 10.23
C ASN A 80 -8.12 8.03 11.66
N PRO A 81 -7.18 7.94 12.61
CA PRO A 81 -7.42 8.21 14.03
C PRO A 81 -7.57 9.70 14.33
N THR A 82 -7.22 10.60 13.38
CA THR A 82 -7.33 12.06 13.61
C THR A 82 -8.76 12.56 13.67
N LYS A 83 -9.72 11.72 13.28
CA LYS A 83 -11.16 12.01 13.35
C LYS A 83 -11.73 11.91 14.77
N SER A 84 -10.98 11.37 15.73
CA SER A 84 -11.41 11.17 17.11
C SER A 84 -10.28 11.47 18.10
N GLU A 85 -10.52 12.38 19.01
CA GLU A 85 -9.57 12.69 20.09
C GLU A 85 -9.31 11.47 21.00
N GLU A 86 -10.33 10.67 21.24
CA GLU A 86 -10.22 9.42 22.00
C GLU A 86 -9.24 8.44 21.32
N GLN A 87 -9.39 8.23 20.00
CA GLN A 87 -8.50 7.36 19.26
C GLN A 87 -7.05 7.86 19.30
N MET A 88 -6.83 9.15 19.14
CA MET A 88 -5.49 9.74 19.27
C MET A 88 -4.92 9.56 20.67
N LYS A 89 -5.72 9.77 21.72
CA LYS A 89 -5.31 9.53 23.10
C LYS A 89 -4.92 8.07 23.34
N ASN A 90 -5.72 7.14 22.82
CA ASN A 90 -5.43 5.71 22.90
C ASN A 90 -4.09 5.35 22.26
N ILE A 91 -3.80 5.90 21.07
CA ILE A 91 -2.51 5.69 20.41
C ILE A 91 -1.35 6.14 21.28
N PHE A 92 -1.41 7.33 21.89
CA PHE A 92 -0.34 7.81 22.76
C PHE A 92 -0.21 6.94 24.01
N THR A 93 -1.33 6.51 24.60
CA THR A 93 -1.32 5.58 25.74
C THR A 93 -0.65 4.25 25.37
N VAL A 94 -0.94 3.71 24.17
CA VAL A 94 -0.29 2.50 23.67
C VAL A 94 1.20 2.72 23.46
N PHE A 95 1.58 3.84 22.83
CA PHE A 95 3.00 4.16 22.60
C PHE A 95 3.77 4.33 23.89
N GLU A 96 3.19 4.96 24.89
CA GLU A 96 3.79 5.11 26.21
C GLU A 96 3.97 3.75 26.91
N LYS A 97 2.91 2.93 26.96
CA LYS A 97 2.97 1.58 27.54
C LYS A 97 4.02 0.69 26.87
N LEU A 98 4.19 0.84 25.57
CA LEU A 98 5.16 0.06 24.80
C LEU A 98 6.55 0.71 24.75
N GLY A 99 6.73 1.91 25.27
CA GLY A 99 8.00 2.63 25.22
C GLY A 99 8.44 3.00 23.80
N ILE A 100 7.48 3.36 22.91
CA ILE A 100 7.76 3.76 21.52
C ILE A 100 8.41 5.14 21.52
N THR A 101 9.62 5.23 20.98
CA THR A 101 10.38 6.48 20.81
C THR A 101 10.55 6.90 19.36
N ALA A 102 10.31 5.98 18.44
CA ALA A 102 10.34 6.24 17.00
C ALA A 102 9.20 5.47 16.29
N LEU A 103 8.71 6.03 15.20
CA LEU A 103 7.64 5.44 14.38
C LEU A 103 7.99 5.56 12.91
N VAL A 104 7.95 4.45 12.19
CA VAL A 104 7.91 4.40 10.74
C VAL A 104 6.48 4.09 10.29
N SER A 105 5.86 5.04 9.60
CA SER A 105 4.55 4.84 8.98
C SER A 105 4.70 4.69 7.47
N ILE A 106 4.01 3.72 6.89
CA ILE A 106 4.07 3.40 5.46
C ILE A 106 2.67 3.53 4.90
N GLY A 107 2.45 4.39 3.90
CA GLY A 107 1.10 4.54 3.34
C GLY A 107 0.92 5.75 2.45
N GLY A 108 -0.34 6.02 2.07
CA GLY A 108 -0.74 7.18 1.29
C GLY A 108 -0.92 8.44 2.13
N ASP A 109 -1.58 9.43 1.54
CA ASP A 109 -1.84 10.75 2.12
C ASP A 109 -2.54 10.71 3.50
N ASP A 110 -3.60 9.92 3.65
CA ASP A 110 -4.29 9.76 4.95
C ASP A 110 -3.37 9.23 6.05
N THR A 111 -2.47 8.30 5.69
CA THR A 111 -1.50 7.74 6.64
C THR A 111 -0.41 8.76 6.97
N ALA A 112 0.05 9.52 5.98
CA ALA A 112 1.00 10.62 6.15
C ALA A 112 0.41 11.71 7.07
N PHE A 113 -0.84 12.08 6.83
CA PHE A 113 -1.56 13.05 7.65
C PHE A 113 -1.67 12.58 9.10
N SER A 114 -2.08 11.33 9.33
CA SER A 114 -2.16 10.75 10.68
C SER A 114 -0.80 10.71 11.38
N ALA A 115 0.25 10.31 10.65
CA ALA A 115 1.62 10.29 11.17
C ALA A 115 2.14 11.68 11.53
N SER A 116 1.81 12.72 10.73
CA SER A 116 2.16 14.11 11.01
C SER A 116 1.49 14.61 12.31
N HIS A 117 0.24 14.19 12.57
CA HIS A 117 -0.44 14.52 13.81
C HIS A 117 0.18 13.84 15.02
N VAL A 118 0.62 12.58 14.87
CA VAL A 118 1.40 11.89 15.93
C VAL A 118 2.69 12.66 16.21
N ALA A 119 3.44 13.04 15.18
CA ALA A 119 4.69 13.80 15.36
C ALA A 119 4.46 15.12 16.10
N LYS A 120 3.49 15.92 15.65
CA LYS A 120 3.16 17.22 16.24
C LYS A 120 2.71 17.09 17.70
N ARG A 121 1.78 16.19 17.98
CA ARG A 121 1.22 16.01 19.34
C ARG A 121 2.18 15.36 20.32
N SER A 122 3.16 14.61 19.82
CA SER A 122 4.19 14.02 20.68
C SER A 122 5.13 15.07 21.32
N GLY A 123 5.12 16.31 20.82
CA GLY A 123 6.03 17.34 21.31
C GLY A 123 7.51 16.96 21.16
N GLY A 124 7.86 16.18 20.14
CA GLY A 124 9.22 15.72 19.89
C GLY A 124 9.63 14.46 20.65
N LYS A 125 8.76 13.89 21.49
CA LYS A 125 9.02 12.64 22.22
C LYS A 125 9.10 11.42 21.30
N ILE A 126 8.38 11.45 20.17
CA ILE A 126 8.37 10.37 19.18
C ILE A 126 8.91 10.92 17.87
N LYS A 127 9.99 10.33 17.37
CA LYS A 127 10.53 10.61 16.04
C LYS A 127 9.71 9.89 15.00
N VAL A 128 9.11 10.60 14.05
CA VAL A 128 8.24 10.00 13.04
C VAL A 128 8.88 10.14 11.66
N ALA A 129 9.00 9.01 10.97
CA ALA A 129 9.34 8.95 9.55
C ALA A 129 8.16 8.38 8.77
N HIS A 130 7.80 8.99 7.63
CA HIS A 130 6.77 8.49 6.74
C HIS A 130 7.36 8.06 5.41
N VAL A 131 6.98 6.85 4.97
CA VAL A 131 7.35 6.31 3.67
C VAL A 131 6.11 6.36 2.76
N PRO A 132 6.10 7.27 1.78
CA PRO A 132 4.94 7.45 0.91
C PRO A 132 4.76 6.26 -0.03
N LYS A 133 3.56 5.69 -0.04
CA LYS A 133 3.19 4.51 -0.79
C LYS A 133 1.80 4.67 -1.41
N THR A 134 1.70 4.54 -2.72
CA THR A 134 0.43 4.42 -3.44
C THR A 134 0.63 3.77 -4.80
N ILE A 135 -0.39 3.06 -5.30
CA ILE A 135 -0.45 2.60 -6.70
C ILE A 135 -1.10 3.65 -7.60
N ASP A 136 -1.64 4.72 -7.05
CA ASP A 136 -2.33 5.78 -7.80
C ASP A 136 -1.38 6.84 -8.37
N ASN A 137 -0.11 6.85 -7.93
CA ASN A 137 0.93 7.82 -8.29
C ASN A 137 0.47 9.27 -8.11
N ASP A 138 -0.28 9.53 -7.04
CA ASP A 138 -0.95 10.81 -6.76
C ASP A 138 -0.35 11.57 -5.57
N LEU A 139 0.79 11.14 -5.05
CA LEU A 139 1.50 11.85 -3.99
C LEU A 139 2.55 12.80 -4.59
N PRO A 140 2.62 14.05 -4.10
CA PRO A 140 3.60 15.03 -4.58
C PRO A 140 4.99 14.70 -4.02
N LEU A 141 5.75 13.90 -4.76
CA LEU A 141 7.15 13.62 -4.45
C LEU A 141 8.10 14.61 -5.15
N PRO A 142 9.29 14.87 -4.61
CA PRO A 142 10.27 15.74 -5.25
C PRO A 142 10.61 15.27 -6.67
N GLY A 143 10.66 16.23 -7.60
CA GLY A 143 10.92 15.96 -9.01
C GLY A 143 9.79 15.18 -9.67
N THR A 144 10.14 14.26 -10.54
CA THR A 144 9.22 13.38 -11.27
C THR A 144 9.23 11.94 -10.73
N ALA A 145 9.74 11.74 -9.51
CA ALA A 145 9.87 10.42 -8.93
C ALA A 145 8.47 9.78 -8.72
N PRO A 146 8.20 8.60 -9.30
CA PRO A 146 6.96 7.90 -9.04
C PRO A 146 6.93 7.38 -7.60
N THR A 147 5.74 7.28 -7.02
CA THR A 147 5.56 6.69 -5.70
C THR A 147 5.86 5.19 -5.77
N PHE A 148 6.61 4.65 -4.80
CA PHE A 148 6.88 3.23 -4.79
C PHE A 148 5.58 2.41 -4.76
N GLY A 149 5.60 1.25 -5.43
CA GLY A 149 4.43 0.41 -5.64
C GLY A 149 3.72 0.68 -6.97
N TYR A 150 3.73 1.90 -7.48
CA TYR A 150 3.09 2.26 -8.75
C TYR A 150 3.75 1.57 -9.94
N GLU A 151 5.04 1.78 -10.18
CA GLU A 151 5.73 1.22 -11.36
C GLU A 151 5.71 -0.32 -11.38
N THR A 152 5.89 -0.97 -10.23
CA THR A 152 5.80 -2.42 -10.13
C THR A 152 4.39 -2.92 -10.45
N ALA A 153 3.36 -2.28 -9.90
CA ALA A 153 1.97 -2.63 -10.18
C ALA A 153 1.62 -2.43 -11.66
N ARG A 154 2.04 -1.31 -12.24
CA ARG A 154 1.86 -0.98 -13.66
C ARG A 154 2.55 -2.02 -14.55
N HIS A 155 3.83 -2.29 -14.31
CA HIS A 155 4.61 -3.23 -15.11
C HIS A 155 4.00 -4.64 -15.09
N TYR A 156 3.68 -5.13 -13.89
CA TYR A 156 3.10 -6.46 -13.73
C TYR A 156 1.68 -6.55 -14.32
N GLY A 157 0.88 -5.50 -14.14
CA GLY A 157 -0.45 -5.39 -14.75
C GLY A 157 -0.42 -5.46 -16.26
N VAL A 158 0.55 -4.81 -16.91
CA VAL A 158 0.73 -4.90 -18.38
C VAL A 158 1.01 -6.33 -18.83
N GLN A 159 1.84 -7.07 -18.10
CA GLN A 159 2.12 -8.47 -18.46
C GLN A 159 0.89 -9.35 -18.33
N LEU A 160 0.11 -9.19 -17.26
CA LEU A 160 -1.16 -9.92 -17.10
C LEU A 160 -2.15 -9.62 -18.23
N VAL A 161 -2.30 -8.34 -18.58
CA VAL A 161 -3.17 -7.93 -19.68
C VAL A 161 -2.72 -8.52 -21.01
N ARG A 162 -1.42 -8.51 -21.31
CA ARG A 162 -0.88 -9.13 -22.54
C ARG A 162 -1.19 -10.62 -22.62
N ASN A 163 -1.07 -11.36 -21.53
CA ASN A 163 -1.40 -12.78 -21.49
C ASN A 163 -2.88 -13.00 -21.76
N LEU A 164 -3.77 -12.19 -21.16
CA LEU A 164 -5.21 -12.26 -21.39
C LEU A 164 -5.60 -11.87 -22.81
N MET A 165 -4.89 -10.92 -23.43
CA MET A 165 -5.09 -10.57 -24.84
C MET A 165 -4.74 -11.73 -25.77
N GLU A 166 -3.66 -12.46 -25.50
CA GLU A 166 -3.28 -13.62 -26.30
C GLU A 166 -4.30 -14.75 -26.16
N ASP A 167 -4.81 -14.97 -24.93
CA ASP A 167 -5.88 -15.94 -24.70
C ASP A 167 -7.18 -15.51 -25.41
N ALA A 168 -7.56 -14.24 -25.35
CA ALA A 168 -8.71 -13.69 -26.07
C ALA A 168 -8.61 -13.93 -27.58
N ARG A 169 -7.43 -13.65 -28.14
CA ARG A 169 -7.17 -13.87 -29.59
C ARG A 169 -7.26 -15.34 -29.96
N THR A 170 -6.70 -16.22 -29.14
CA THR A 170 -6.66 -17.66 -29.40
C THR A 170 -8.05 -18.30 -29.32
N THR A 171 -8.85 -17.87 -28.36
CA THR A 171 -10.19 -18.43 -28.09
C THR A 171 -11.34 -17.68 -28.75
N SER A 172 -11.06 -16.59 -29.47
CA SER A 172 -12.05 -15.67 -30.03
C SER A 172 -13.04 -15.14 -29.00
N ARG A 173 -12.54 -14.81 -27.79
CA ARG A 173 -13.33 -14.28 -26.68
C ARG A 173 -13.01 -12.82 -26.40
N TRP A 174 -13.93 -12.17 -25.71
CA TRP A 174 -13.74 -10.84 -25.15
C TRP A 174 -13.45 -10.92 -23.66
N TYR A 175 -12.48 -10.14 -23.20
CA TYR A 175 -12.18 -9.97 -21.78
C TYR A 175 -12.36 -8.52 -21.39
N ILE A 176 -13.06 -8.28 -20.30
CA ILE A 176 -13.12 -6.98 -19.64
C ILE A 176 -12.23 -7.04 -18.40
N ILE A 177 -11.19 -6.23 -18.38
CA ILE A 177 -10.23 -6.15 -17.28
C ILE A 177 -10.48 -4.84 -16.54
N ILE A 178 -10.74 -4.91 -15.25
CA ILE A 178 -10.92 -3.74 -14.38
C ILE A 178 -9.69 -3.58 -13.52
N SER A 179 -9.00 -2.46 -13.66
CA SER A 179 -7.83 -2.11 -12.86
C SER A 179 -8.13 -0.96 -11.91
N MET A 180 -7.51 -0.96 -10.74
CA MET A 180 -7.54 0.16 -9.80
C MET A 180 -6.53 1.23 -10.19
N GLY A 181 -6.88 2.50 -9.91
CA GLY A 181 -6.02 3.65 -10.10
C GLY A 181 -6.85 4.92 -10.25
N ARG A 182 -6.66 5.92 -9.40
CA ARG A 182 -7.42 7.17 -9.47
C ARG A 182 -6.97 8.06 -10.63
N ALA A 183 -5.80 8.63 -10.51
CA ALA A 183 -5.18 9.51 -11.50
C ALA A 183 -3.96 8.87 -12.18
N ALA A 184 -3.70 7.63 -11.88
CA ALA A 184 -2.48 6.91 -12.26
C ALA A 184 -2.26 6.81 -13.77
N GLY A 185 -3.19 7.32 -14.58
CA GLY A 185 -3.14 7.19 -16.02
C GLY A 185 -2.73 5.76 -16.35
N VAL A 186 -3.67 4.86 -16.54
CA VAL A 186 -3.32 3.56 -17.09
C VAL A 186 -2.79 3.83 -18.48
N GLU A 187 -1.52 4.15 -18.60
CA GLU A 187 -0.77 4.20 -19.85
C GLU A 187 -0.03 2.89 -20.13
N PRO A 188 -0.70 1.73 -20.15
CA PRO A 188 -0.23 0.62 -20.93
C PRO A 188 -0.92 0.59 -22.30
N ALA A 189 -1.82 1.51 -22.57
CA ALA A 189 -2.79 1.33 -23.64
C ALA A 189 -2.51 2.12 -24.90
N ARG A 190 -1.36 2.75 -25.07
CA ARG A 190 -0.93 3.18 -26.42
C ARG A 190 -0.60 1.94 -27.24
N GLY A 191 -1.61 1.41 -27.90
CA GLY A 191 -1.51 0.23 -28.76
C GLY A 191 -2.47 -0.93 -28.42
N MET A 192 -3.29 -0.80 -27.38
CA MET A 192 -4.32 -1.78 -27.03
C MET A 192 -5.71 -1.27 -27.40
N ALA A 193 -6.57 -2.15 -27.91
CA ALA A 193 -7.94 -1.83 -28.26
C ALA A 193 -8.68 -1.16 -27.10
N SER A 194 -9.22 0.01 -27.36
CA SER A 194 -10.00 0.93 -26.53
C SER A 194 -9.94 0.81 -25.00
N THR A 195 -9.29 1.79 -24.38
CA THR A 195 -9.46 2.10 -22.94
C THR A 195 -10.59 3.10 -22.75
N ARG A 196 -11.56 2.80 -21.89
CA ARG A 196 -12.59 3.73 -21.45
C ARG A 196 -12.42 4.03 -19.98
N ARG A 197 -12.29 5.32 -19.61
CA ARG A 197 -12.38 5.75 -18.20
C ARG A 197 -13.83 5.60 -17.73
N VAL A 198 -14.03 4.90 -16.64
CA VAL A 198 -15.27 4.89 -15.89
C VAL A 198 -15.12 5.85 -14.73
N SER A 199 -16.16 6.63 -14.42
CA SER A 199 -16.15 7.57 -13.29
C SER A 199 -15.86 6.84 -11.99
N GLY A 200 -14.86 7.34 -11.25
CA GLY A 200 -14.33 6.71 -10.06
C GLY A 200 -12.94 6.08 -10.28
N SER A 201 -12.41 5.43 -9.28
CA SER A 201 -11.02 4.95 -9.20
C SER A 201 -10.72 3.71 -10.07
N ARG A 202 -11.40 3.50 -11.20
CA ARG A 202 -11.27 2.27 -12.02
C ARG A 202 -11.10 2.58 -13.50
N ALA A 203 -10.22 1.84 -14.16
CA ALA A 203 -10.09 1.83 -15.60
C ALA A 203 -10.57 0.48 -16.14
N ILE A 204 -11.34 0.49 -17.22
CA ILE A 204 -11.73 -0.72 -17.94
C ILE A 204 -10.82 -0.83 -19.16
N ILE A 205 -10.14 -1.95 -19.29
CA ILE A 205 -9.37 -2.31 -20.46
C ILE A 205 -10.12 -3.46 -21.14
N ALA A 206 -10.61 -3.23 -22.36
CA ALA A 206 -11.22 -4.27 -23.15
C ALA A 206 -10.20 -4.85 -24.12
N ALA A 207 -9.96 -6.15 -24.06
CA ALA A 207 -9.14 -6.88 -25.02
C ALA A 207 -10.06 -7.69 -25.95
N ALA A 208 -9.92 -7.49 -27.26
CA ALA A 208 -10.70 -8.17 -28.27
C ALA A 208 -9.82 -8.94 -29.27
N ALA A 209 -10.33 -10.03 -29.78
CA ALA A 209 -9.67 -10.84 -30.80
C ALA A 209 -9.50 -10.11 -32.17
N SER A 210 -10.30 -9.10 -32.46
CA SER A 210 -10.43 -8.52 -33.82
C SER A 210 -10.48 -7.00 -33.86
N GLY A 211 -9.92 -6.24 -33.00
CA GLY A 211 -9.85 -4.76 -33.13
C GLY A 211 -11.21 -4.02 -33.24
N GLU A 212 -12.34 -4.71 -33.11
CA GLU A 212 -13.67 -4.13 -33.13
C GLU A 212 -14.11 -3.57 -31.79
N ALA A 213 -14.89 -2.50 -31.81
CA ALA A 213 -15.39 -1.86 -30.60
C ALA A 213 -16.49 -2.71 -29.94
N LEU A 214 -16.41 -2.83 -28.61
CA LEU A 214 -17.41 -3.50 -27.77
C LEU A 214 -18.83 -3.00 -28.05
N ARG A 215 -19.72 -3.90 -28.39
CA ARG A 215 -21.18 -3.66 -28.41
C ARG A 215 -21.80 -4.32 -27.18
N ALA A 216 -22.80 -3.68 -26.61
CA ALA A 216 -23.48 -4.14 -25.39
C ALA A 216 -24.20 -5.50 -25.50
N SER A 217 -24.22 -6.09 -26.70
CA SER A 217 -24.92 -7.36 -27.06
C SER A 217 -24.00 -8.58 -27.10
N ASP A 218 -22.69 -8.43 -26.81
CA ASP A 218 -21.78 -9.56 -26.95
C ASP A 218 -21.88 -10.50 -25.73
N SER A 219 -22.44 -11.68 -25.96
CA SER A 219 -22.73 -12.71 -24.97
C SER A 219 -21.49 -13.45 -24.39
N ASN A 220 -20.28 -13.14 -24.91
CA ASN A 220 -19.03 -13.81 -24.54
C ASN A 220 -18.13 -12.99 -23.60
N ILE A 221 -18.71 -12.07 -22.84
CA ILE A 221 -17.97 -11.21 -21.92
C ILE A 221 -17.77 -11.94 -20.59
N VAL A 222 -16.53 -12.20 -20.20
CA VAL A 222 -16.17 -12.71 -18.87
C VAL A 222 -15.57 -11.57 -18.07
N PRO A 223 -16.25 -11.05 -17.02
CA PRO A 223 -15.67 -10.03 -16.17
C PRO A 223 -14.59 -10.63 -15.26
N MET A 224 -13.38 -10.09 -15.31
CA MET A 224 -12.32 -10.40 -14.37
C MET A 224 -12.08 -9.19 -13.45
N PHE A 225 -12.22 -9.41 -12.16
CA PHE A 225 -11.98 -8.41 -11.14
C PHE A 225 -10.62 -8.68 -10.48
N PHE A 226 -9.71 -7.72 -10.55
CA PHE A 226 -8.50 -7.70 -9.72
C PHE A 226 -8.78 -6.78 -8.53
N THR A 227 -8.90 -7.35 -7.34
CA THR A 227 -9.06 -6.61 -6.08
C THR A 227 -7.71 -6.27 -5.46
#